data_3dc2b3c04943259fbcf90aaa2fb7fcb1
#
_entry.id   3dc2b3c04943259fbcf90aaa2fb7fcb1
#
_cell.length_a   1.000
_cell.length_b   1.000
_cell.length_c   1.000
_cell.angle_alpha   90.00
_cell.angle_beta   90.00
_cell.angle_gamma   90.00
#
_symmetry.space_group_name_H-M   'P 1'
#
loop_
_entity.id
_entity.type
_entity.pdbx_description
1 polymer ?
#
loop_
_entity_poly.entity_id
_entity_poly.type
_entity_poly.pdbx_seq_one_letter_code
_entity_poly.pdbx_strand_id
1 'polypeptide(L)'
;REGRSTLDMVRQEPMPLRRAAYDNRAYGSRGRGGRRQVKMDEIGEKSREGAAIWDEVKDRLKKSALGRSGGQQQRLCIARALAVEPDILLMDEATSALDPISTSKIEDLATELKEKYTIVMVTHNMQQAARISDKTAFFLLGELVEFGDTEKLFSMPHDKRTEDYITGRFG
;
A
#
# COMPACT_ATOMS: atom_id res chain seq x y z
N ARG A 1 -0.08 -27.18 -11.16
CA ARG A 1 -0.97 -26.00 -10.94
C ARG A 1 -0.16 -24.80 -11.37
N GLU A 2 -0.42 -24.27 -12.55
CA GLU A 2 0.09 -22.98 -13.00
C GLU A 2 -0.33 -21.93 -11.95
N GLY A 3 0.69 -21.26 -11.39
CA GLY A 3 0.49 -20.33 -10.30
C GLY A 3 -0.34 -19.13 -10.73
N ARG A 4 -1.54 -19.01 -10.21
CA ARG A 4 -2.28 -17.76 -10.29
C ARG A 4 -1.56 -16.76 -9.38
N SER A 5 -1.05 -15.69 -9.95
CA SER A 5 -0.55 -14.55 -9.18
C SER A 5 -1.62 -14.10 -8.18
N THR A 6 -1.24 -13.94 -6.93
CA THR A 6 -2.15 -13.51 -5.88
C THR A 6 -2.06 -12.00 -5.76
N LEU A 7 -3.22 -11.34 -5.82
CA LEU A 7 -3.35 -9.90 -5.76
C LEU A 7 -4.15 -9.53 -4.52
N ASP A 8 -3.69 -8.56 -3.76
CA ASP A 8 -4.45 -7.95 -2.67
C ASP A 8 -4.41 -6.43 -2.77
N MET A 9 -5.39 -5.76 -2.16
CA MET A 9 -5.63 -4.33 -2.34
C MET A 9 -5.82 -3.59 -1.02
N VAL A 10 -5.14 -2.46 -0.91
CA VAL A 10 -5.28 -1.46 0.16
C VAL A 10 -5.93 -0.21 -0.43
N ARG A 11 -7.08 0.20 0.12
CA ARG A 11 -7.89 1.32 -0.36
C ARG A 11 -7.53 2.63 0.34
N GLN A 12 -7.96 3.74 -0.26
CA GLN A 12 -7.86 5.10 0.28
C GLN A 12 -8.41 5.20 1.71
N GLU A 13 -9.66 4.75 1.92
CA GLU A 13 -10.22 4.67 3.26
C GLU A 13 -9.73 3.39 3.95
N PRO A 14 -9.01 3.49 5.07
CA PRO A 14 -8.63 2.31 5.81
C PRO A 14 -9.90 1.61 6.31
N MET A 15 -10.09 0.38 5.88
CA MET A 15 -11.20 -0.47 6.30
C MET A 15 -10.69 -1.61 7.21
N PRO A 16 -10.14 -1.30 8.39
CA PRO A 16 -9.83 -2.35 9.34
C PRO A 16 -11.15 -2.97 9.81
N LEU A 17 -11.15 -4.29 9.98
CA LEU A 17 -12.31 -4.95 10.60
C LEU A 17 -12.54 -4.34 11.98
N ARG A 18 -13.82 -4.20 12.40
CA ARG A 18 -14.24 -3.75 13.75
C ARG A 18 -13.87 -4.77 14.84
N ARG A 19 -12.69 -5.32 14.77
CA ARG A 19 -12.15 -6.36 15.64
C ARG A 19 -10.78 -5.94 16.14
N ALA A 20 -10.24 -6.71 17.06
CA ALA A 20 -8.88 -6.50 17.53
C ALA A 20 -7.87 -6.52 16.36
N ALA A 21 -6.74 -5.84 16.52
CA ALA A 21 -5.67 -5.83 15.50
C ALA A 21 -5.21 -7.25 15.12
N TYR A 22 -5.28 -8.17 16.06
CA TYR A 22 -5.03 -9.61 15.85
C TYR A 22 -5.97 -10.22 14.82
N ASP A 23 -7.28 -9.98 14.93
CA ASP A 23 -8.30 -10.55 14.03
C ASP A 23 -8.23 -9.97 12.61
N ASN A 24 -7.85 -8.69 12.48
CA ASN A 24 -7.63 -8.07 11.18
C ASN A 24 -6.56 -8.81 10.38
N ARG A 25 -5.48 -9.16 11.03
CA ARG A 25 -4.38 -9.93 10.45
C ARG A 25 -4.79 -11.36 10.08
N ALA A 26 -5.46 -12.04 11.00
CA ALA A 26 -5.87 -13.43 10.83
C ALA A 26 -6.94 -13.62 9.73
N TYR A 27 -7.60 -12.55 9.30
CA TYR A 27 -8.68 -12.61 8.32
C TYR A 27 -8.21 -13.12 6.95
N GLY A 28 -7.12 -12.56 6.43
CA GLY A 28 -6.57 -12.97 5.14
C GLY A 28 -6.12 -14.44 5.11
N SER A 29 -5.43 -14.89 6.17
CA SER A 29 -4.91 -16.26 6.27
C SER A 29 -6.00 -17.31 6.53
N ARG A 30 -7.10 -16.95 7.22
CA ARG A 30 -8.25 -17.86 7.45
C ARG A 30 -8.96 -18.24 6.14
N GLY A 31 -9.10 -17.30 5.22
CA GLY A 31 -9.75 -17.55 3.92
C GLY A 31 -9.02 -18.57 3.03
N ARG A 32 -7.74 -18.86 3.28
CA ARG A 32 -6.91 -19.81 2.53
C ARG A 32 -6.60 -21.11 3.24
N GLY A 33 -7.32 -21.48 4.31
CA GLY A 33 -7.19 -22.76 4.99
C GLY A 33 -6.04 -22.85 6.00
N GLY A 34 -5.57 -21.74 6.51
CA GLY A 34 -4.56 -21.67 7.59
C GLY A 34 -5.10 -22.28 8.89
N ARG A 35 -4.67 -23.53 9.19
CA ARG A 35 -5.27 -24.35 10.25
C ARG A 35 -4.52 -24.36 11.60
N ARG A 36 -3.41 -23.63 11.76
CA ARG A 36 -2.65 -23.68 13.02
C ARG A 36 -2.42 -22.27 13.60
N GLN A 37 -2.84 -22.10 14.84
CA GLN A 37 -2.69 -20.86 15.63
C GLN A 37 -1.23 -20.35 15.63
N VAL A 38 -0.25 -21.24 15.83
CA VAL A 38 1.19 -20.92 15.88
C VAL A 38 1.66 -20.35 14.53
N LYS A 39 1.29 -20.99 13.42
CA LYS A 39 1.67 -20.52 12.08
C LYS A 39 1.02 -19.18 11.73
N MET A 40 -0.18 -18.92 12.26
CA MET A 40 -0.86 -17.63 12.12
C MET A 40 -0.18 -16.53 12.93
N ASP A 41 0.39 -16.85 14.08
CA ASP A 41 1.14 -15.90 14.89
C ASP A 41 2.46 -15.50 14.20
N GLU A 42 3.22 -16.46 13.67
CA GLU A 42 4.45 -16.21 12.91
C GLU A 42 4.21 -15.38 11.64
N ILE A 43 3.20 -15.73 10.82
CA ILE A 43 2.83 -14.96 9.62
C ILE A 43 2.45 -13.54 10.01
N GLY A 44 1.70 -13.40 11.08
CA GLY A 44 1.26 -12.11 11.52
C GLY A 44 2.33 -11.23 12.14
N GLU A 45 3.32 -11.80 12.81
CA GLU A 45 4.47 -11.08 13.34
C GLU A 45 5.32 -10.54 12.19
N LYS A 46 5.70 -11.40 11.25
CA LYS A 46 6.42 -11.01 10.04
C LYS A 46 5.67 -9.95 9.22
N SER A 47 4.36 -10.10 9.05
CA SER A 47 3.55 -9.12 8.30
C SER A 47 3.43 -7.78 9.03
N ARG A 48 3.45 -7.77 10.36
CA ARG A 48 3.42 -6.52 11.16
C ARG A 48 4.76 -5.82 11.19
N GLU A 49 5.85 -6.56 11.31
CA GLU A 49 7.21 -6.03 11.20
C GLU A 49 7.40 -5.41 9.81
N GLY A 50 7.02 -6.16 8.75
CA GLY A 50 7.08 -5.67 7.38
C GLY A 50 6.15 -4.48 7.09
N ALA A 51 5.13 -4.23 7.91
CA ALA A 51 4.28 -3.05 7.82
C ALA A 51 4.70 -1.92 8.77
N ALA A 52 5.88 -2.00 9.40
CA ALA A 52 6.42 -1.03 10.36
C ALA A 52 5.42 -0.62 11.46
N ILE A 53 4.54 -1.54 11.85
CA ILE A 53 3.48 -1.27 12.84
C ILE A 53 3.64 -2.09 14.12
N TRP A 54 4.58 -3.03 14.16
CA TRP A 54 4.72 -3.96 15.29
C TRP A 54 4.91 -3.24 16.62
N ASP A 55 5.87 -2.33 16.70
CA ASP A 55 6.18 -1.60 17.93
C ASP A 55 5.03 -0.72 18.43
N GLU A 56 4.18 -0.25 17.52
CA GLU A 56 3.03 0.58 17.88
C GLU A 56 1.83 -0.24 18.39
N VAL A 57 1.76 -1.54 18.08
CA VAL A 57 0.55 -2.35 18.37
C VAL A 57 0.79 -3.55 19.26
N LYS A 58 2.04 -3.99 19.49
CA LYS A 58 2.38 -5.20 20.24
C LYS A 58 1.70 -5.28 21.61
N ASP A 59 1.65 -4.15 22.35
CA ASP A 59 1.05 -4.07 23.69
C ASP A 59 -0.47 -3.90 23.68
N ARG A 60 -1.08 -3.73 22.51
CA ARG A 60 -2.51 -3.42 22.34
C ARG A 60 -3.20 -4.27 21.30
N LEU A 61 -2.71 -5.47 21.03
CA LEU A 61 -3.23 -6.36 19.98
C LEU A 61 -4.72 -6.71 20.14
N LYS A 62 -5.20 -6.77 21.38
CA LYS A 62 -6.61 -7.09 21.70
C LYS A 62 -7.55 -5.88 21.66
N LYS A 63 -7.03 -4.66 21.52
CA LYS A 63 -7.87 -3.45 21.43
C LYS A 63 -8.39 -3.26 20.01
N SER A 64 -9.55 -2.58 19.89
CA SER A 64 -10.17 -2.28 18.60
C SER A 64 -9.22 -1.50 17.68
N ALA A 65 -9.22 -1.87 16.40
CA ALA A 65 -8.46 -1.19 15.37
C ALA A 65 -8.99 0.23 15.07
N LEU A 66 -10.27 0.50 15.32
CA LEU A 66 -10.91 1.78 15.02
C LEU A 66 -10.48 2.93 15.95
N GLY A 67 -9.94 2.63 17.13
CA GLY A 67 -9.44 3.67 18.05
C GLY A 67 -8.01 4.15 17.76
N ARG A 68 -7.49 3.90 16.55
CA ARG A 68 -6.14 4.24 16.11
C ARG A 68 -6.15 5.45 15.17
N SER A 69 -4.99 6.10 15.00
CA SER A 69 -4.83 7.14 13.98
C SER A 69 -5.04 6.59 12.56
N GLY A 70 -5.41 7.45 11.61
CA GLY A 70 -5.60 7.04 10.20
C GLY A 70 -4.37 6.31 9.63
N GLY A 71 -3.17 6.83 9.86
CA GLY A 71 -1.94 6.18 9.41
C GLY A 71 -1.69 4.80 10.06
N GLN A 72 -2.03 4.63 11.35
CA GLN A 72 -1.96 3.32 12.02
C GLN A 72 -2.98 2.33 11.43
N GLN A 73 -4.19 2.80 11.14
CA GLN A 73 -5.23 1.98 10.51
C GLN A 73 -4.79 1.54 9.11
N GLN A 74 -4.19 2.45 8.34
CA GLN A 74 -3.71 2.16 6.99
C GLN A 74 -2.58 1.11 7.00
N ARG A 75 -1.57 1.29 7.87
CA ARG A 75 -0.51 0.29 8.03
C ARG A 75 -1.04 -1.07 8.49
N LEU A 76 -2.09 -1.09 9.33
CA LEU A 76 -2.76 -2.33 9.70
C LEU A 76 -3.46 -3.00 8.50
N CYS A 77 -4.04 -2.22 7.58
CA CYS A 77 -4.60 -2.75 6.33
C CYS A 77 -3.51 -3.31 5.41
N ILE A 78 -2.34 -2.65 5.32
CA ILE A 78 -1.18 -3.17 4.60
C ILE A 78 -0.70 -4.49 5.22
N ALA A 79 -0.52 -4.54 6.55
CA ALA A 79 -0.14 -5.77 7.25
C ALA A 79 -1.13 -6.93 7.02
N ARG A 80 -2.43 -6.62 6.91
CA ARG A 80 -3.46 -7.61 6.56
C ARG A 80 -3.30 -8.11 5.12
N ALA A 81 -3.04 -7.22 4.18
CA ALA A 81 -2.80 -7.59 2.78
C ALA A 81 -1.56 -8.47 2.65
N LEU A 82 -0.46 -8.12 3.32
CA LEU A 82 0.78 -8.91 3.32
C LEU A 82 0.64 -10.29 3.97
N ALA A 83 -0.32 -10.48 4.88
CA ALA A 83 -0.53 -11.76 5.56
C ALA A 83 -0.95 -12.92 4.62
N VAL A 84 -1.36 -12.62 3.40
CA VAL A 84 -1.68 -13.62 2.36
C VAL A 84 -0.52 -13.85 1.39
N GLU A 85 0.63 -13.19 1.60
CA GLU A 85 1.82 -13.25 0.75
C GLU A 85 1.46 -13.02 -0.72
N PRO A 86 0.95 -11.83 -1.08
CA PRO A 86 0.53 -11.54 -2.45
C PRO A 86 1.76 -11.38 -3.36
N ASP A 87 1.64 -11.71 -4.64
CA ASP A 87 2.66 -11.38 -5.65
C ASP A 87 2.59 -9.89 -6.03
N ILE A 88 1.38 -9.32 -5.98
CA ILE A 88 1.10 -7.93 -6.33
C ILE A 88 0.27 -7.28 -5.21
N LEU A 89 0.76 -6.14 -4.71
CA LEU A 89 0.06 -5.29 -3.75
C LEU A 89 -0.45 -4.04 -4.47
N LEU A 90 -1.77 -3.88 -4.53
CA LEU A 90 -2.40 -2.66 -5.04
C LEU A 90 -2.61 -1.67 -3.89
N MET A 91 -2.25 -0.41 -4.09
CA MET A 91 -2.43 0.68 -3.14
C MET A 91 -3.19 1.82 -3.85
N ASP A 92 -4.49 1.92 -3.57
CA ASP A 92 -5.37 2.90 -4.20
C ASP A 92 -5.49 4.11 -3.28
N GLU A 93 -4.81 5.20 -3.63
CA GLU A 93 -4.74 6.46 -2.88
C GLU A 93 -4.51 6.27 -1.36
N ALA A 94 -3.68 5.29 -1.00
CA ALA A 94 -3.51 4.84 0.38
C ALA A 94 -2.99 5.91 1.37
N THR A 95 -2.58 7.07 0.88
CA THR A 95 -2.03 8.17 1.70
C THR A 95 -2.81 9.48 1.60
N SER A 96 -3.81 9.58 0.71
CA SER A 96 -4.49 10.84 0.40
C SER A 96 -5.22 11.49 1.59
N ALA A 97 -5.69 10.68 2.55
CA ALA A 97 -6.38 11.16 3.75
C ALA A 97 -5.47 11.24 5.00
N LEU A 98 -4.16 11.16 4.83
CA LEU A 98 -3.21 11.11 5.93
C LEU A 98 -2.44 12.43 6.10
N ASP A 99 -1.98 12.67 7.33
CA ASP A 99 -1.03 13.71 7.64
C ASP A 99 0.36 13.43 7.01
N PRO A 100 1.21 14.45 6.83
CA PRO A 100 2.51 14.28 6.16
C PRO A 100 3.43 13.26 6.82
N ILE A 101 3.41 13.16 8.16
CA ILE A 101 4.26 12.22 8.90
C ILE A 101 3.80 10.78 8.65
N SER A 102 2.48 10.56 8.69
CA SER A 102 1.90 9.25 8.38
C SER A 102 2.11 8.85 6.92
N THR A 103 2.03 9.82 6.00
CA THR A 103 2.31 9.63 4.57
C THR A 103 3.76 9.18 4.36
N SER A 104 4.74 9.88 4.94
CA SER A 104 6.16 9.51 4.85
C SER A 104 6.41 8.07 5.32
N LYS A 105 5.83 7.68 6.46
CA LYS A 105 5.97 6.31 6.97
C LYS A 105 5.41 5.24 6.03
N ILE A 106 4.38 5.55 5.24
CA ILE A 106 3.82 4.62 4.24
C ILE A 106 4.68 4.61 2.98
N GLU A 107 5.25 5.74 2.59
CA GLU A 107 6.20 5.82 1.47
C GLU A 107 7.48 5.02 1.77
N ASP A 108 8.05 5.18 2.98
CA ASP A 108 9.20 4.40 3.44
C ASP A 108 8.89 2.90 3.42
N LEU A 109 7.73 2.52 3.95
CA LEU A 109 7.26 1.14 3.94
C LEU A 109 7.09 0.60 2.51
N ALA A 110 6.51 1.38 1.59
CA ALA A 110 6.37 0.95 0.19
C ALA A 110 7.74 0.75 -0.48
N THR A 111 8.71 1.62 -0.15
CA THR A 111 10.08 1.52 -0.64
C THR A 111 10.79 0.27 -0.13
N GLU A 112 10.57 -0.13 1.12
CA GLU A 112 11.08 -1.39 1.66
C GLU A 112 10.40 -2.61 1.03
N LEU A 113 9.09 -2.55 0.87
CA LEU A 113 8.29 -3.66 0.36
C LEU A 113 8.52 -3.95 -1.13
N LYS A 114 8.90 -2.95 -1.93
CA LYS A 114 9.15 -3.15 -3.38
C LYS A 114 10.31 -4.10 -3.66
N GLU A 115 11.21 -4.32 -2.72
CA GLU A 115 12.29 -5.30 -2.83
C GLU A 115 11.75 -6.75 -2.90
N LYS A 116 10.54 -6.99 -2.40
CA LYS A 116 9.95 -8.31 -2.30
C LYS A 116 8.65 -8.47 -3.07
N TYR A 117 7.90 -7.40 -3.24
CA TYR A 117 6.58 -7.41 -3.86
C TYR A 117 6.52 -6.46 -5.05
N THR A 118 5.72 -6.81 -6.05
CA THR A 118 5.32 -5.82 -7.06
C THR A 118 4.25 -4.91 -6.46
N ILE A 119 4.55 -3.61 -6.35
CA ILE A 119 3.60 -2.62 -5.83
C ILE A 119 3.06 -1.79 -6.99
N VAL A 120 1.73 -1.72 -7.08
CA VAL A 120 1.05 -0.81 -7.99
C VAL A 120 0.29 0.21 -7.15
N MET A 121 0.72 1.47 -7.21
CA MET A 121 0.12 2.57 -6.44
C MET A 121 -0.62 3.53 -7.35
N VAL A 122 -1.88 3.84 -7.00
CA VAL A 122 -2.62 4.95 -7.60
C VAL A 122 -2.49 6.15 -6.68
N THR A 123 -2.10 7.29 -7.24
CA THR A 123 -2.00 8.56 -6.51
C THR A 123 -2.23 9.73 -7.45
N HIS A 124 -2.85 10.77 -6.96
CA HIS A 124 -2.93 12.08 -7.63
C HIS A 124 -1.77 13.01 -7.21
N ASN A 125 -0.93 12.57 -6.27
CA ASN A 125 0.23 13.35 -5.80
C ASN A 125 1.47 13.01 -6.64
N MET A 126 1.78 13.89 -7.60
CA MET A 126 2.93 13.71 -8.49
C MET A 126 4.27 13.68 -7.75
N GLN A 127 4.42 14.46 -6.69
CA GLN A 127 5.65 14.47 -5.91
C GLN A 127 5.86 13.13 -5.20
N GLN A 128 4.79 12.49 -4.76
CA GLN A 128 4.85 11.13 -4.22
C GLN A 128 5.25 10.14 -5.30
N ALA A 129 4.59 10.16 -6.46
CA ALA A 129 4.95 9.28 -7.58
C ALA A 129 6.42 9.44 -7.96
N ALA A 130 6.91 10.69 -8.09
CA ALA A 130 8.30 10.97 -8.44
C ALA A 130 9.31 10.44 -7.41
N ARG A 131 8.94 10.40 -6.10
CA ARG A 131 9.86 9.96 -5.04
C ARG A 131 9.99 8.45 -4.92
N ILE A 132 8.90 7.71 -5.07
CA ILE A 132 8.86 6.31 -4.63
C ILE A 132 8.71 5.29 -5.76
N SER A 133 8.27 5.71 -6.97
CA SER A 133 8.02 4.77 -8.06
C SER A 133 9.21 4.63 -9.01
N ASP A 134 9.44 3.42 -9.50
CA ASP A 134 10.45 3.14 -10.52
C ASP A 134 9.90 3.44 -11.92
N LYS A 135 8.60 3.15 -12.12
CA LYS A 135 7.86 3.44 -13.35
C LYS A 135 6.56 4.15 -13.06
N THR A 136 6.18 5.05 -13.94
CA THR A 136 4.94 5.82 -13.83
C THR A 136 4.09 5.67 -15.08
N ALA A 137 2.79 5.45 -14.88
CA ALA A 137 1.76 5.49 -15.91
C ALA A 137 0.89 6.72 -15.67
N PHE A 138 0.87 7.65 -16.62
CA PHE A 138 0.01 8.83 -16.55
C PHE A 138 -1.30 8.57 -17.29
N PHE A 139 -2.40 8.66 -16.54
CA PHE A 139 -3.75 8.55 -17.06
C PHE A 139 -4.46 9.89 -17.05
N LEU A 140 -5.14 10.20 -18.14
CA LEU A 140 -6.00 11.39 -18.27
C LEU A 140 -7.33 11.01 -18.90
N LEU A 141 -8.44 11.31 -18.25
CA LEU A 141 -9.81 11.03 -18.72
C LEU A 141 -10.02 9.56 -19.18
N GLY A 142 -9.38 8.62 -18.51
CA GLY A 142 -9.50 7.20 -18.80
C GLY A 142 -8.52 6.67 -19.88
N GLU A 143 -7.71 7.55 -20.48
CA GLU A 143 -6.67 7.18 -21.44
C GLU A 143 -5.31 7.06 -20.76
N LEU A 144 -4.55 6.03 -21.10
CA LEU A 144 -3.12 5.95 -20.80
C LEU A 144 -2.37 6.89 -21.75
N VAL A 145 -1.94 8.03 -21.24
CA VAL A 145 -1.25 9.06 -22.02
C VAL A 145 0.23 8.72 -22.20
N GLU A 146 0.88 8.35 -21.11
CA GLU A 146 2.31 8.06 -21.12
C GLU A 146 2.64 6.99 -20.06
N PHE A 147 3.64 6.15 -20.38
CA PHE A 147 4.17 5.14 -19.47
C PHE A 147 5.68 5.00 -19.65
N GLY A 148 6.43 5.05 -18.59
CA GLY A 148 7.89 4.91 -18.65
C GLY A 148 8.58 4.95 -17.30
N ASP A 149 9.91 5.06 -17.35
CA ASP A 149 10.74 5.30 -16.18
C ASP A 149 10.33 6.62 -15.53
N THR A 150 10.11 6.61 -14.23
CA THR A 150 9.61 7.78 -13.49
C THR A 150 10.50 9.00 -13.67
N GLU A 151 11.82 8.85 -13.52
CA GLU A 151 12.75 9.96 -13.67
C GLU A 151 12.65 10.61 -15.06
N LYS A 152 12.55 9.80 -16.13
CA LYS A 152 12.41 10.31 -17.50
C LYS A 152 11.07 10.98 -17.71
N LEU A 153 9.99 10.36 -17.26
CA LEU A 153 8.64 10.89 -17.43
C LEU A 153 8.47 12.25 -16.73
N PHE A 154 9.09 12.44 -15.57
CA PHE A 154 9.01 13.71 -14.84
C PHE A 154 10.00 14.78 -15.32
N SER A 155 11.16 14.39 -15.88
CA SER A 155 12.18 15.35 -16.36
C SER A 155 12.01 15.71 -17.82
N MET A 156 11.58 14.78 -18.67
CA MET A 156 11.46 14.94 -20.11
C MET A 156 10.25 14.15 -20.65
N PRO A 157 9.03 14.57 -20.30
CA PRO A 157 7.83 13.94 -20.82
C PRO A 157 7.75 14.02 -22.34
N HIS A 158 7.26 12.96 -22.99
CA HIS A 158 7.10 12.93 -24.43
C HIS A 158 5.76 13.52 -24.89
N ASP A 159 4.70 13.37 -24.08
CA ASP A 159 3.38 13.91 -24.40
C ASP A 159 3.20 15.28 -23.71
N LYS A 160 2.73 16.25 -24.50
CA LYS A 160 2.49 17.59 -23.99
C LYS A 160 1.47 17.63 -22.85
N ARG A 161 0.49 16.73 -22.83
CA ARG A 161 -0.50 16.63 -21.76
C ARG A 161 0.16 16.22 -20.44
N THR A 162 1.18 15.36 -20.51
CA THR A 162 2.01 14.98 -19.34
C THR A 162 2.81 16.19 -18.85
N GLU A 163 3.44 16.94 -19.75
CA GLU A 163 4.20 18.15 -19.43
C GLU A 163 3.29 19.22 -18.78
N ASP A 164 2.13 19.49 -19.36
CA ASP A 164 1.17 20.46 -18.85
C ASP A 164 0.65 20.04 -17.47
N TYR A 165 0.46 18.73 -17.24
CA TYR A 165 0.06 18.21 -15.93
C TYR A 165 1.16 18.40 -14.88
N ILE A 166 2.38 18.03 -15.18
CA ILE A 166 3.54 18.14 -14.27
C ILE A 166 3.82 19.61 -13.93
N THR A 167 3.67 20.51 -14.90
CA THR A 167 3.94 21.95 -14.71
C THR A 167 2.75 22.74 -14.16
N GLY A 168 1.61 22.09 -13.94
CA GLY A 168 0.40 22.74 -13.44
C GLY A 168 -0.26 23.71 -14.45
N ARG A 169 0.00 23.53 -15.73
CA ARG A 169 -0.52 24.37 -16.83
C ARG A 169 -1.81 23.82 -17.44
N PHE A 170 -2.63 23.13 -16.66
CA PHE A 170 -3.96 22.75 -17.07
C PHE A 170 -4.85 23.97 -17.11
N GLY A 171 -5.20 24.41 -18.30
CA GLY A 171 -6.17 25.43 -18.58
C GLY A 171 -6.82 25.19 -19.93
#